data_73d8b0b96421283dc8665828a647da39
#
_entry.id   73d8b0b96421283dc8665828a647da39
#
_cell.length_a   1.000
_cell.length_b   1.000
_cell.length_c   1.000
_cell.angle_alpha   90.00
_cell.angle_beta   90.00
_cell.angle_gamma   90.00
#
_symmetry.space_group_name_H-M   'P 1'
#
loop_
_entity.id
_entity.type
_entity.pdbx_description
1 polymer ?
#
loop_
_entity_poly.entity_id
_entity_poly.type
_entity_poly.pdbx_seq_one_letter_code
_entity_poly.pdbx_strand_id
1 'polypeptide(L)'
;MRALFALLLVPFLLAATSARDWTASVARTDAGAFVQGNPAARVKLVEYASYTCSHCAAFSTESASVLKGQMVRSGSTSLELRHLIRDPVDLAAAVVARCTGPERFFRTSEAIFAQQRQWLPQAAEFQESNAARLAMYPTLAQLQALADGSGLSAIGRAAGLSDAALHACFADQAAINRIVAMTSNARNVEATPTFFINGKLVPGASWSTLAPALRAAGAR
;
A
#
# COMPACT_ATOMS: atom_id res chain seq x y z
N MET A 1 31.19 29.67 -64.09
CA MET A 1 30.68 29.93 -62.75
C MET A 1 30.03 28.67 -62.23
N ARG A 2 30.70 27.93 -61.31
CA ARG A 2 30.17 26.68 -60.70
C ARG A 2 29.69 27.01 -59.31
N ALA A 3 28.39 26.98 -59.08
CA ALA A 3 27.76 27.15 -57.77
C ALA A 3 27.89 25.84 -56.95
N LEU A 4 28.62 25.86 -55.83
CA LEU A 4 28.67 24.81 -54.84
C LEU A 4 27.43 24.96 -53.91
N PHE A 5 26.51 23.99 -53.99
CA PHE A 5 25.46 23.85 -52.99
C PHE A 5 26.04 23.11 -51.76
N ALA A 6 26.23 23.82 -50.68
CA ALA A 6 26.57 23.23 -49.38
C ALA A 6 25.31 22.64 -48.75
N LEU A 7 25.24 21.31 -48.67
CA LEU A 7 24.17 20.63 -47.96
C LEU A 7 24.41 20.68 -46.43
N LEU A 8 23.67 21.52 -45.73
CA LEU A 8 23.70 21.61 -44.27
C LEU A 8 22.95 20.39 -43.69
N LEU A 9 23.69 19.40 -43.21
CA LEU A 9 23.18 18.32 -42.38
C LEU A 9 22.86 18.88 -40.97
N VAL A 10 21.57 19.05 -40.68
CA VAL A 10 21.10 19.38 -39.32
C VAL A 10 21.03 18.07 -38.54
N PRO A 11 21.80 17.89 -37.44
CA PRO A 11 21.70 16.70 -36.62
C PRO A 11 20.35 16.70 -35.88
N PHE A 12 19.50 15.73 -36.14
CA PHE A 12 18.27 15.48 -35.41
C PHE A 12 18.65 14.87 -34.06
N LEU A 13 18.75 15.71 -33.01
CA LEU A 13 18.88 15.25 -31.64
C LEU A 13 17.58 14.57 -31.23
N LEU A 14 17.55 13.24 -31.27
CA LEU A 14 16.52 12.46 -30.61
C LEU A 14 16.70 12.65 -29.10
N ALA A 15 15.93 13.55 -28.52
CA ALA A 15 15.77 13.63 -27.07
C ALA A 15 15.10 12.32 -26.60
N ALA A 16 15.88 11.43 -25.99
CA ALA A 16 15.34 10.26 -25.30
C ALA A 16 14.49 10.77 -24.14
N THR A 17 13.16 10.82 -24.31
CA THR A 17 12.23 11.06 -23.23
C THR A 17 12.35 9.90 -22.25
N SER A 18 12.91 10.14 -21.07
CA SER A 18 12.94 9.13 -20.00
C SER A 18 11.50 8.69 -19.71
N ALA A 19 11.26 7.38 -19.77
CA ALA A 19 9.94 6.82 -19.48
C ALA A 19 9.53 7.26 -18.06
N ARG A 20 8.33 7.80 -17.93
CA ARG A 20 7.78 8.28 -16.64
C ARG A 20 7.74 7.13 -15.64
N ASP A 21 8.31 7.32 -14.46
CA ASP A 21 8.16 6.40 -13.32
C ASP A 21 6.80 6.63 -12.66
N TRP A 22 5.88 5.71 -12.88
CA TRP A 22 4.53 5.82 -12.35
C TRP A 22 4.41 5.42 -10.88
N THR A 23 5.46 4.86 -10.25
CA THR A 23 5.43 4.52 -8.82
C THR A 23 5.31 5.73 -7.91
N ALA A 24 5.70 6.92 -8.40
CA ALA A 24 5.54 8.18 -7.68
C ALA A 24 4.11 8.75 -7.75
N SER A 25 3.25 8.22 -8.64
CA SER A 25 1.87 8.67 -8.79
C SER A 25 0.97 7.91 -7.83
N VAL A 26 0.45 8.58 -6.80
CA VAL A 26 -0.49 8.00 -5.84
C VAL A 26 -1.72 8.88 -5.72
N ALA A 27 -2.89 8.26 -5.80
CA ALA A 27 -4.18 8.90 -5.62
C ALA A 27 -4.98 8.19 -4.51
N ARG A 28 -6.01 8.88 -3.99
CA ARG A 28 -6.98 8.29 -3.08
C ARG A 28 -8.32 8.16 -3.80
N THR A 29 -8.96 7.00 -3.69
CA THR A 29 -10.31 6.76 -4.22
C THR A 29 -11.38 7.40 -3.32
N ASP A 30 -12.61 7.54 -3.83
CA ASP A 30 -13.75 8.01 -3.04
C ASP A 30 -14.05 7.08 -1.85
N ALA A 31 -13.84 5.77 -2.03
CA ALA A 31 -13.91 4.79 -0.94
C ALA A 31 -12.77 4.90 0.08
N GLY A 32 -11.80 5.78 -0.17
CA GLY A 32 -10.70 6.05 0.72
C GLY A 32 -9.47 5.14 0.54
N ALA A 33 -9.47 4.20 -0.38
CA ALA A 33 -8.28 3.38 -0.69
C ALA A 33 -7.19 4.23 -1.38
N PHE A 34 -5.93 3.78 -1.30
CA PHE A 34 -4.84 4.37 -2.07
C PHE A 34 -4.54 3.55 -3.31
N VAL A 35 -4.32 4.25 -4.43
CA VAL A 35 -3.96 3.67 -5.72
C VAL A 35 -2.63 4.23 -6.16
N GLN A 36 -1.67 3.35 -6.45
CA GLN A 36 -0.36 3.70 -7.00
C GLN A 36 -0.31 3.32 -8.49
N GLY A 37 0.27 4.18 -9.31
CA GLY A 37 0.48 3.90 -10.72
C GLY A 37 -0.27 4.82 -11.67
N ASN A 38 -0.30 4.44 -12.94
CA ASN A 38 -0.99 5.17 -13.99
C ASN A 38 -2.51 5.04 -13.85
N PRO A 39 -3.28 6.12 -13.70
CA PRO A 39 -4.74 6.04 -13.63
C PRO A 39 -5.37 5.47 -14.92
N ALA A 40 -4.67 5.59 -16.06
CA ALA A 40 -5.07 5.00 -17.34
C ALA A 40 -4.44 3.60 -17.58
N ALA A 41 -3.88 2.95 -16.54
CA ALA A 41 -3.31 1.62 -16.67
C ALA A 41 -4.33 0.62 -17.22
N ARG A 42 -3.87 -0.21 -18.18
CA ARG A 42 -4.70 -1.27 -18.76
C ARG A 42 -5.08 -2.33 -17.74
N VAL A 43 -4.18 -2.61 -16.81
CA VAL A 43 -4.38 -3.58 -15.72
C VAL A 43 -4.61 -2.83 -14.42
N LYS A 44 -5.79 -3.02 -13.82
CA LYS A 44 -6.14 -2.47 -12.50
C LYS A 44 -6.16 -3.61 -11.50
N LEU A 45 -5.14 -3.67 -10.66
CA LEU A 45 -5.03 -4.63 -9.58
C LEU A 45 -5.59 -4.01 -8.30
N VAL A 46 -6.55 -4.69 -7.68
CA VAL A 46 -7.03 -4.38 -6.32
C VAL A 46 -6.59 -5.51 -5.40
N GLU A 47 -5.94 -5.15 -4.31
CA GLU A 47 -5.57 -6.05 -3.22
C GLU A 47 -6.35 -5.68 -1.97
N TYR A 48 -7.10 -6.64 -1.40
CA TYR A 48 -7.59 -6.57 -0.03
C TYR A 48 -6.57 -7.22 0.89
N ALA A 49 -6.01 -6.44 1.80
CA ALA A 49 -4.91 -6.85 2.66
C ALA A 49 -5.17 -6.51 4.14
N SER A 50 -4.52 -7.26 5.01
CA SER A 50 -4.42 -7.02 6.44
C SER A 50 -2.95 -7.01 6.84
N TYR A 51 -2.56 -6.05 7.68
CA TYR A 51 -1.18 -5.99 8.17
C TYR A 51 -0.83 -7.11 9.16
N THR A 52 -1.84 -7.76 9.77
CA THR A 52 -1.63 -8.93 10.65
C THR A 52 -1.65 -10.25 9.89
N CYS A 53 -1.83 -10.24 8.56
CA CYS A 53 -1.81 -11.43 7.72
C CYS A 53 -0.40 -11.75 7.22
N SER A 54 0.14 -12.92 7.56
CA SER A 54 1.46 -13.37 7.11
C SER A 54 1.55 -13.60 5.60
N HIS A 55 0.46 -14.03 4.96
CA HIS A 55 0.40 -14.19 3.49
C HIS A 55 0.45 -12.84 2.78
N CYS A 56 -0.12 -11.77 3.35
CA CYS A 56 0.02 -10.41 2.81
C CYS A 56 1.46 -9.91 2.91
N ALA A 57 2.14 -10.18 4.02
CA ALA A 57 3.56 -9.82 4.18
C ALA A 57 4.46 -10.60 3.20
N ALA A 58 4.21 -11.90 3.00
CA ALA A 58 4.91 -12.69 1.99
C ALA A 58 4.68 -12.14 0.58
N PHE A 59 3.41 -11.88 0.20
CA PHE A 59 3.04 -11.29 -1.08
C PHE A 59 3.73 -9.93 -1.30
N SER A 60 3.72 -9.05 -0.32
CA SER A 60 4.36 -7.73 -0.40
C SER A 60 5.85 -7.84 -0.73
N THR A 61 6.55 -8.80 -0.13
CA THR A 61 7.98 -9.05 -0.36
C THR A 61 8.23 -9.69 -1.72
N GLU A 62 7.51 -10.76 -2.06
CA GLU A 62 7.71 -11.56 -3.27
C GLU A 62 7.37 -10.79 -4.55
N SER A 63 6.34 -9.94 -4.49
CA SER A 63 5.86 -9.19 -5.65
C SER A 63 6.66 -7.92 -5.94
N ALA A 64 7.37 -7.36 -4.96
CA ALA A 64 7.90 -6.00 -4.98
C ALA A 64 8.70 -5.66 -6.24
N SER A 65 9.66 -6.52 -6.62
CA SER A 65 10.56 -6.25 -7.74
C SER A 65 9.86 -6.26 -9.11
N VAL A 66 8.85 -7.09 -9.29
CA VAL A 66 8.13 -7.24 -10.56
C VAL A 66 6.87 -6.38 -10.57
N LEU A 67 5.99 -6.52 -9.57
CA LEU A 67 4.74 -5.76 -9.55
C LEU A 67 5.01 -4.26 -9.48
N LYS A 68 5.76 -3.80 -8.49
CA LYS A 68 6.06 -2.37 -8.35
C LYS A 68 7.22 -1.92 -9.23
N GLY A 69 8.33 -2.67 -9.22
CA GLY A 69 9.56 -2.32 -9.90
C GLY A 69 9.47 -2.35 -11.42
N GLN A 70 8.51 -3.07 -11.98
CA GLN A 70 8.30 -3.19 -13.44
C GLN A 70 6.88 -2.77 -13.84
N MET A 71 5.85 -3.53 -13.45
CA MET A 71 4.48 -3.38 -13.95
C MET A 71 3.84 -2.03 -13.57
N VAL A 72 3.97 -1.60 -12.31
CA VAL A 72 3.48 -0.28 -11.88
C VAL A 72 4.37 0.82 -12.43
N ARG A 73 5.70 0.66 -12.35
CA ARG A 73 6.67 1.64 -12.85
C ARG A 73 6.47 1.96 -14.33
N SER A 74 6.23 0.94 -15.16
CA SER A 74 5.95 1.13 -16.59
C SER A 74 4.63 1.82 -16.88
N GLY A 75 3.70 1.86 -15.90
CA GLY A 75 2.34 2.35 -16.07
C GLY A 75 1.39 1.34 -16.72
N SER A 76 1.83 0.09 -16.93
CA SER A 76 0.94 -0.97 -17.46
C SER A 76 -0.07 -1.46 -16.44
N THR A 77 0.25 -1.31 -15.14
CA THR A 77 -0.58 -1.72 -14.01
C THR A 77 -0.73 -0.58 -13.01
N SER A 78 -1.93 -0.44 -12.42
CA SER A 78 -2.16 0.31 -11.19
C SER A 78 -2.46 -0.66 -10.05
N LEU A 79 -1.97 -0.35 -8.84
CA LEU A 79 -2.19 -1.12 -7.62
C LEU A 79 -3.03 -0.31 -6.65
N GLU A 80 -4.22 -0.80 -6.33
CA GLU A 80 -5.09 -0.28 -5.28
C GLU A 80 -5.01 -1.19 -4.06
N LEU A 81 -4.66 -0.62 -2.89
CA LEU A 81 -4.66 -1.35 -1.62
C LEU A 81 -5.88 -0.97 -0.80
N ARG A 82 -6.70 -1.96 -0.46
CA ARG A 82 -7.87 -1.89 0.41
C ARG A 82 -7.61 -2.64 1.70
N HIS A 83 -7.98 -2.02 2.83
CA HIS A 83 -7.87 -2.70 4.11
C HIS A 83 -9.04 -3.67 4.33
N LEU A 84 -8.73 -4.90 4.73
CA LEU A 84 -9.65 -5.85 5.34
C LEU A 84 -9.20 -6.05 6.78
N ILE A 85 -9.75 -5.22 7.68
CA ILE A 85 -9.35 -5.17 9.09
C ILE A 85 -9.82 -6.43 9.80
N ARG A 86 -8.90 -7.12 10.47
CA ARG A 86 -9.11 -8.39 11.15
C ARG A 86 -9.18 -8.25 12.67
N ASP A 87 -8.43 -7.29 13.20
CA ASP A 87 -8.26 -7.10 14.64
C ASP A 87 -7.84 -5.63 14.96
N PRO A 88 -7.84 -5.23 16.24
CA PRO A 88 -7.45 -3.85 16.63
C PRO A 88 -5.99 -3.49 16.30
N VAL A 89 -5.06 -4.45 16.30
CA VAL A 89 -3.65 -4.20 15.95
C VAL A 89 -3.51 -3.94 14.47
N ASP A 90 -4.25 -4.67 13.63
CA ASP A 90 -4.34 -4.43 12.18
C ASP A 90 -4.89 -3.02 11.89
N LEU A 91 -5.93 -2.61 12.62
CA LEU A 91 -6.46 -1.25 12.49
C LEU A 91 -5.43 -0.19 12.92
N ALA A 92 -4.70 -0.42 14.01
CA ALA A 92 -3.64 0.49 14.42
C ALA A 92 -2.53 0.61 13.37
N ALA A 93 -2.11 -0.50 12.76
CA ALA A 93 -1.15 -0.51 11.66
C ALA A 93 -1.68 0.26 10.43
N ALA A 94 -2.97 0.09 10.10
CA ALA A 94 -3.60 0.80 9.00
C ALA A 94 -3.67 2.32 9.26
N VAL A 95 -3.94 2.75 10.49
CA VAL A 95 -3.90 4.17 10.87
C VAL A 95 -2.49 4.72 10.68
N VAL A 96 -1.46 4.05 11.19
CA VAL A 96 -0.05 4.49 11.04
C VAL A 96 0.33 4.61 9.56
N ALA A 97 0.06 3.59 8.73
CA ALA A 97 0.37 3.63 7.31
C ALA A 97 -0.30 4.83 6.61
N ARG A 98 -1.58 5.03 6.86
CA ARG A 98 -2.38 6.08 6.20
C ARG A 98 -2.03 7.49 6.68
N CYS A 99 -1.58 7.62 7.93
CA CYS A 99 -1.13 8.88 8.52
C CYS A 99 0.04 9.50 7.74
N THR A 100 0.86 8.70 7.08
CA THR A 100 1.99 9.19 6.26
C THR A 100 1.57 9.91 4.98
N GLY A 101 0.28 9.91 4.66
CA GLY A 101 -0.27 10.53 3.45
C GLY A 101 0.01 9.75 2.17
N PRO A 102 -0.61 10.16 1.04
CA PRO A 102 -0.57 9.39 -0.21
C PRO A 102 0.84 9.13 -0.71
N GLU A 103 1.72 10.10 -0.65
CA GLU A 103 3.09 10.01 -1.20
C GLU A 103 3.94 8.94 -0.50
N ARG A 104 3.70 8.69 0.79
CA ARG A 104 4.48 7.75 1.61
C ARG A 104 3.73 6.48 1.96
N PHE A 105 2.42 6.41 1.70
CA PHE A 105 1.55 5.30 2.10
C PHE A 105 2.10 3.93 1.67
N PHE A 106 2.39 3.74 0.39
CA PHE A 106 2.85 2.43 -0.10
C PHE A 106 4.21 2.04 0.48
N ARG A 107 5.14 2.99 0.62
CA ARG A 107 6.44 2.73 1.26
C ARG A 107 6.29 2.36 2.72
N THR A 108 5.40 3.05 3.45
CA THR A 108 5.13 2.75 4.86
C THR A 108 4.44 1.40 5.00
N SER A 109 3.48 1.07 4.14
CA SER A 109 2.82 -0.24 4.08
C SER A 109 3.83 -1.38 3.90
N GLU A 110 4.77 -1.21 2.99
CA GLU A 110 5.87 -2.17 2.77
C GLU A 110 6.75 -2.33 4.00
N ALA A 111 7.09 -1.22 4.66
CA ALA A 111 7.89 -1.26 5.89
C ALA A 111 7.16 -1.99 7.03
N ILE A 112 5.85 -1.80 7.16
CA ILE A 112 5.01 -2.51 8.13
C ILE A 112 5.00 -4.01 7.82
N PHE A 113 4.77 -4.42 6.57
CA PHE A 113 4.81 -5.83 6.17
C PHE A 113 6.20 -6.44 6.35
N ALA A 114 7.26 -5.76 5.95
CA ALA A 114 8.63 -6.26 6.06
C ALA A 114 9.06 -6.51 7.52
N GLN A 115 8.55 -5.71 8.46
CA GLN A 115 8.84 -5.82 9.89
C GLN A 115 7.78 -6.62 10.66
N GLN A 116 6.81 -7.25 9.99
CA GLN A 116 5.68 -7.93 10.63
C GLN A 116 6.15 -8.98 11.66
N ARG A 117 7.21 -9.74 11.35
CA ARG A 117 7.75 -10.76 12.25
C ARG A 117 8.35 -10.19 13.54
N GLN A 118 8.61 -8.89 13.58
CA GLN A 118 9.13 -8.19 14.76
C GLN A 118 8.00 -7.56 15.56
N TRP A 119 7.18 -6.73 14.93
CA TRP A 119 6.17 -5.97 15.67
C TRP A 119 4.92 -6.79 16.03
N LEU A 120 4.56 -7.83 15.27
CA LEU A 120 3.34 -8.61 15.55
C LEU A 120 3.44 -9.43 16.85
N PRO A 121 4.55 -10.14 17.14
CA PRO A 121 4.74 -10.76 18.48
C PRO A 121 4.78 -9.74 19.60
N GLN A 122 5.43 -8.57 19.41
CA GLN A 122 5.44 -7.50 20.40
C GLN A 122 4.03 -6.97 20.70
N ALA A 123 3.18 -6.86 19.65
CA ALA A 123 1.77 -6.46 19.83
C ALA A 123 1.01 -7.47 20.70
N ALA A 124 1.20 -8.77 20.47
CA ALA A 124 0.55 -9.83 21.24
C ALA A 124 0.99 -9.78 22.73
N GLU A 125 2.29 -9.70 22.97
CA GLU A 125 2.86 -9.59 24.32
C GLU A 125 2.37 -8.31 25.04
N PHE A 126 2.35 -7.18 24.33
CA PHE A 126 1.85 -5.93 24.88
C PHE A 126 0.37 -6.00 25.26
N GLN A 127 -0.47 -6.59 24.39
CA GLN A 127 -1.90 -6.77 24.66
C GLN A 127 -2.14 -7.66 25.88
N GLU A 128 -1.44 -8.78 25.98
CA GLU A 128 -1.55 -9.72 27.11
C GLU A 128 -1.14 -9.05 28.42
N SER A 129 0.06 -8.43 28.43
CA SER A 129 0.61 -7.80 29.63
C SER A 129 -0.14 -6.54 30.09
N ASN A 130 -0.93 -5.91 29.22
CA ASN A 130 -1.61 -4.65 29.49
C ASN A 130 -3.15 -4.73 29.36
N ALA A 131 -3.72 -5.92 29.26
CA ALA A 131 -5.15 -6.10 28.98
C ALA A 131 -6.07 -5.29 29.92
N ALA A 132 -5.84 -5.36 31.22
CA ALA A 132 -6.63 -4.64 32.21
C ALA A 132 -6.51 -3.11 32.05
N ARG A 133 -5.32 -2.60 31.75
CA ARG A 133 -5.09 -1.16 31.55
C ARG A 133 -5.74 -0.69 30.24
N LEU A 134 -5.59 -1.48 29.16
CA LEU A 134 -6.19 -1.17 27.86
C LEU A 134 -7.72 -1.08 27.95
N ALA A 135 -8.34 -1.97 28.73
CA ALA A 135 -9.79 -1.96 28.92
C ALA A 135 -10.32 -0.66 29.57
N MET A 136 -9.48 0.11 30.26
CA MET A 136 -9.83 1.39 30.86
C MET A 136 -9.76 2.57 29.88
N TYR A 137 -9.15 2.39 28.71
CA TYR A 137 -8.98 3.46 27.73
C TYR A 137 -10.18 3.56 26.79
N PRO A 138 -10.53 4.78 26.33
CA PRO A 138 -11.41 4.94 25.16
C PRO A 138 -10.82 4.24 23.95
N THR A 139 -11.68 3.75 23.03
CA THR A 139 -11.26 2.93 21.88
C THR A 139 -10.12 3.53 21.06
N LEU A 140 -10.14 4.84 20.79
CA LEU A 140 -9.08 5.50 20.03
C LEU A 140 -7.74 5.52 20.78
N ALA A 141 -7.79 5.73 22.11
CA ALA A 141 -6.60 5.67 22.94
C ALA A 141 -6.03 4.24 23.04
N GLN A 142 -6.90 3.22 23.02
CA GLN A 142 -6.46 1.82 22.92
C GLN A 142 -5.68 1.57 21.61
N LEU A 143 -6.18 2.04 20.46
CA LEU A 143 -5.50 1.88 19.17
C LEU A 143 -4.13 2.55 19.17
N GLN A 144 -4.03 3.76 19.72
CA GLN A 144 -2.75 4.45 19.86
C GLN A 144 -1.79 3.67 20.77
N ALA A 145 -2.27 3.21 21.93
CA ALA A 145 -1.46 2.43 22.86
C ALA A 145 -0.96 1.12 22.22
N LEU A 146 -1.78 0.46 21.40
CA LEU A 146 -1.38 -0.72 20.63
C LEU A 146 -0.28 -0.38 19.61
N ALA A 147 -0.40 0.73 18.89
CA ALA A 147 0.64 1.17 17.96
C ALA A 147 1.96 1.49 18.66
N ASP A 148 1.89 2.12 19.85
CA ASP A 148 3.08 2.45 20.62
C ASP A 148 3.75 1.19 21.20
N GLY A 149 2.96 0.31 21.82
CA GLY A 149 3.46 -0.90 22.48
C GLY A 149 3.94 -1.99 21.51
N SER A 150 3.44 -2.00 20.27
CA SER A 150 3.89 -2.94 19.22
C SER A 150 5.11 -2.47 18.44
N GLY A 151 5.52 -1.21 18.56
CA GLY A 151 6.56 -0.62 17.73
C GLY A 151 6.06 -0.05 16.37
N LEU A 152 4.78 -0.14 16.05
CA LEU A 152 4.20 0.42 14.82
C LEU A 152 4.39 1.95 14.74
N SER A 153 4.25 2.66 15.86
CA SER A 153 4.53 4.10 15.94
C SER A 153 5.98 4.43 15.57
N ALA A 154 6.94 3.56 15.91
CA ALA A 154 8.34 3.74 15.50
C ALA A 154 8.52 3.65 13.98
N ILE A 155 7.79 2.74 13.31
CA ILE A 155 7.75 2.66 11.84
C ILE A 155 7.18 3.95 11.25
N GLY A 156 6.10 4.48 11.85
CA GLY A 156 5.53 5.77 11.45
C GLY A 156 6.52 6.93 11.59
N ARG A 157 7.27 7.00 12.71
CA ARG A 157 8.33 8.01 12.91
C ARG A 157 9.45 7.87 11.88
N ALA A 158 9.89 6.66 11.60
CA ALA A 158 10.88 6.39 10.56
C ALA A 158 10.39 6.82 9.15
N ALA A 159 9.08 6.78 8.93
CA ALA A 159 8.44 7.31 7.72
C ALA A 159 8.21 8.84 7.76
N GLY A 160 8.68 9.53 8.81
CA GLY A 160 8.65 10.99 8.94
C GLY A 160 7.43 11.56 9.67
N LEU A 161 6.70 10.74 10.45
CA LEU A 161 5.64 11.26 11.33
C LEU A 161 6.24 11.78 12.65
N SER A 162 5.75 12.92 13.12
CA SER A 162 5.96 13.36 14.49
C SER A 162 4.98 12.69 15.45
N ASP A 163 5.27 12.71 16.75
CA ASP A 163 4.34 12.23 17.78
C ASP A 163 3.01 12.98 17.75
N ALA A 164 3.05 14.29 17.51
CA ALA A 164 1.84 15.09 17.36
C ALA A 164 1.00 14.66 16.14
N ALA A 165 1.64 14.33 15.02
CA ALA A 165 0.94 13.83 13.83
C ALA A 165 0.32 12.45 14.09
N LEU A 166 1.05 11.54 14.75
CA LEU A 166 0.52 10.23 15.14
C LEU A 166 -0.70 10.38 16.05
N HIS A 167 -0.58 11.21 17.11
CA HIS A 167 -1.70 11.48 18.01
C HIS A 167 -2.93 12.03 17.26
N ALA A 168 -2.73 13.01 16.37
CA ALA A 168 -3.82 13.58 15.57
C ALA A 168 -4.50 12.52 14.68
N CYS A 169 -3.73 11.60 14.07
CA CYS A 169 -4.28 10.52 13.25
C CYS A 169 -5.10 9.51 14.07
N PHE A 170 -4.66 9.17 15.28
CA PHE A 170 -5.43 8.29 16.17
C PHE A 170 -6.65 9.00 16.78
N ALA A 171 -6.68 10.33 16.83
CA ALA A 171 -7.85 11.11 17.25
C ALA A 171 -8.87 11.33 16.11
N ASP A 172 -8.52 11.08 14.84
CA ASP A 172 -9.42 11.28 13.69
C ASP A 172 -10.38 10.08 13.51
N GLN A 173 -11.48 10.11 14.29
CA GLN A 173 -12.54 9.09 14.21
C GLN A 173 -13.10 8.93 12.78
N ALA A 174 -13.21 10.02 12.03
CA ALA A 174 -13.76 9.96 10.67
C ALA A 174 -12.81 9.23 9.70
N ALA A 175 -11.50 9.42 9.83
CA ALA A 175 -10.51 8.67 9.06
C ALA A 175 -10.52 7.18 9.44
N ILE A 176 -10.62 6.86 10.73
CA ILE A 176 -10.70 5.48 11.22
C ILE A 176 -11.99 4.80 10.72
N ASN A 177 -13.13 5.48 10.78
CA ASN A 177 -14.39 4.94 10.26
C ASN A 177 -14.29 4.63 8.76
N ARG A 178 -13.58 5.45 7.96
CA ARG A 178 -13.34 5.16 6.54
C ARG A 178 -12.49 3.90 6.33
N ILE A 179 -11.53 3.61 7.21
CA ILE A 179 -10.76 2.37 7.16
C ILE A 179 -11.66 1.16 7.44
N VAL A 180 -12.45 1.22 8.50
CA VAL A 180 -13.40 0.15 8.87
C VAL A 180 -14.44 -0.06 7.78
N ALA A 181 -14.94 1.01 7.16
CA ALA A 181 -15.92 0.94 6.08
C ALA A 181 -15.40 0.16 4.85
N MET A 182 -14.11 0.16 4.56
CA MET A 182 -13.55 -0.66 3.49
C MET A 182 -13.78 -2.15 3.75
N THR A 183 -13.64 -2.60 5.00
CA THR A 183 -13.93 -3.97 5.42
C THR A 183 -15.42 -4.28 5.32
N SER A 184 -16.26 -3.42 5.88
CA SER A 184 -17.74 -3.63 5.90
C SER A 184 -18.35 -3.63 4.49
N ASN A 185 -17.73 -2.91 3.56
CA ASN A 185 -18.19 -2.81 2.18
C ASN A 185 -17.54 -3.83 1.24
N ALA A 186 -16.61 -4.66 1.73
CA ALA A 186 -15.97 -5.69 0.92
C ALA A 186 -17.00 -6.74 0.46
N ARG A 187 -17.07 -6.95 -0.84
CA ARG A 187 -17.98 -7.95 -1.44
C ARG A 187 -17.15 -9.09 -2.02
N ASN A 188 -17.55 -10.33 -1.75
CA ASN A 188 -16.84 -11.53 -2.20
C ASN A 188 -15.37 -11.59 -1.74
N VAL A 189 -15.11 -11.09 -0.51
CA VAL A 189 -13.78 -11.06 0.12
C VAL A 189 -13.90 -11.72 1.49
N GLU A 190 -13.42 -12.95 1.59
CA GLU A 190 -13.54 -13.77 2.79
C GLU A 190 -12.19 -13.95 3.52
N ALA A 191 -11.09 -13.65 2.83
CA ALA A 191 -9.74 -13.83 3.35
C ALA A 191 -8.77 -12.78 2.81
N THR A 192 -7.57 -12.74 3.38
CA THR A 192 -6.46 -11.88 2.90
C THR A 192 -5.22 -12.72 2.60
N PRO A 193 -4.46 -12.33 1.56
CA PRO A 193 -4.82 -11.36 0.54
C PRO A 193 -5.90 -11.89 -0.40
N THR A 194 -6.77 -11.00 -0.89
CA THR A 194 -7.71 -11.29 -1.99
C THR A 194 -7.47 -10.31 -3.12
N PHE A 195 -7.41 -10.79 -4.35
CA PHE A 195 -7.06 -10.01 -5.52
C PHE A 195 -8.18 -9.91 -6.54
N PHE A 196 -8.31 -8.72 -7.15
CA PHE A 196 -9.15 -8.51 -8.33
C PHE A 196 -8.32 -7.88 -9.44
N ILE A 197 -8.41 -8.43 -10.65
CA ILE A 197 -7.82 -7.84 -11.86
C ILE A 197 -8.97 -7.32 -12.73
N ASN A 198 -8.99 -6.03 -13.01
CA ASN A 198 -10.04 -5.38 -13.80
C ASN A 198 -11.46 -5.71 -13.30
N GLY A 199 -11.64 -5.75 -11.97
CA GLY A 199 -12.90 -6.06 -11.30
C GLY A 199 -13.26 -7.55 -11.22
N LYS A 200 -12.44 -8.46 -11.75
CA LYS A 200 -12.65 -9.91 -11.68
C LYS A 200 -11.81 -10.51 -10.57
N LEU A 201 -12.42 -11.30 -9.70
CA LEU A 201 -11.75 -12.06 -8.65
C LEU A 201 -10.73 -13.02 -9.26
N VAL A 202 -9.51 -13.02 -8.70
CA VAL A 202 -8.43 -13.93 -9.09
C VAL A 202 -8.33 -15.02 -8.02
N PRO A 203 -8.46 -16.30 -8.36
CA PRO A 203 -8.25 -17.39 -7.42
C PRO A 203 -6.81 -17.46 -6.93
N GLY A 204 -6.62 -17.75 -5.64
CA GLY A 204 -5.32 -17.93 -5.02
C GLY A 204 -4.78 -16.62 -4.39
N ALA A 205 -3.91 -16.80 -3.40
CA ALA A 205 -3.44 -15.72 -2.51
C ALA A 205 -1.92 -15.53 -2.57
N SER A 206 -1.24 -16.05 -3.60
CA SER A 206 0.22 -15.98 -3.74
C SER A 206 0.67 -15.20 -4.97
N TRP A 207 1.90 -14.69 -4.91
CA TRP A 207 2.52 -14.05 -6.07
C TRP A 207 2.66 -15.00 -7.26
N SER A 208 2.96 -16.27 -7.01
CA SER A 208 3.11 -17.29 -8.07
C SER A 208 1.83 -17.52 -8.88
N THR A 209 0.66 -17.38 -8.26
CA THR A 209 -0.65 -17.48 -8.94
C THR A 209 -1.07 -16.16 -9.60
N LEU A 210 -0.79 -15.02 -8.96
CA LEU A 210 -1.19 -13.70 -9.45
C LEU A 210 -0.35 -13.21 -10.64
N ALA A 211 0.98 -13.45 -10.64
CA ALA A 211 1.87 -12.92 -11.65
C ALA A 211 1.53 -13.37 -13.09
N PRO A 212 1.21 -14.66 -13.35
CA PRO A 212 0.75 -15.09 -14.68
C PRO A 212 -0.57 -14.42 -15.10
N ALA A 213 -1.52 -14.26 -14.15
CA ALA A 213 -2.81 -13.63 -14.44
C ALA A 213 -2.65 -12.14 -14.80
N LEU A 214 -1.76 -11.41 -14.11
CA LEU A 214 -1.43 -10.02 -14.45
C LEU A 214 -0.84 -9.92 -15.86
N ARG A 215 0.12 -10.79 -16.21
CA ARG A 215 0.71 -10.81 -17.56
C ARG A 215 -0.32 -11.13 -18.64
N ALA A 216 -1.19 -12.10 -18.39
CA ALA A 216 -2.29 -12.44 -19.30
C ALA A 216 -3.26 -11.26 -19.51
N ALA A 217 -3.47 -10.42 -18.48
CA ALA A 217 -4.25 -9.19 -18.57
C ALA A 217 -3.51 -8.04 -19.29
N GLY A 218 -2.21 -8.18 -19.55
CA GLY A 218 -1.39 -7.21 -20.29
C GLY A 218 -0.42 -6.39 -19.44
N ALA A 219 -0.13 -6.82 -18.19
CA ALA A 219 0.92 -6.21 -17.38
C ALA A 219 2.32 -6.48 -17.96
N ARG A 220 3.22 -5.48 -17.88
CA ARG A 220 4.57 -5.52 -18.47
C ARG A 220 5.61 -4.99 -17.51
#